data_2e99ba02a722835faaf2d92da60fdb86
#
_entry.id   2e99ba02a722835faaf2d92da60fdb86
#
_cell.length_a   1.000
_cell.length_b   1.000
_cell.length_c   1.000
_cell.angle_alpha   90.00
_cell.angle_beta   90.00
_cell.angle_gamma   90.00
#
_symmetry.space_group_name_H-M   'P 1'
#
loop_
_entity.id
_entity.type
_entity.pdbx_description
1 polymer ?
#
loop_
_entity_poly.entity_id
_entity_poly.type
_entity_poly.pdbx_seq_one_letter_code
_entity_poly.pdbx_strand_id
1 'polypeptide(L)'
;MTGARPQAPTQRQASRENLPSAVHSPSFKPVSLLIPFLGTAGGAACVFFMRGQLNERVQRALTGFAAGVMVAASIWSLLMPAMDQSESMGKMAFVPAVVGFWLGVLLLLFLDSVIPHLHMDSDKPEGVKSRLGKTTMMVLAVTLHNIPEGMAVGVVYAGLLAENATITAGGALALSVGIAIQNFPEGAIISMPLHANGKSRLGAFRDGALSGAVEPVFGLLTILAAGLLVPAMPYLLSFAAGAMMYVVVEELIPEMSSGEHSNIGVLMFSFGFTLMMALDVALG
;
A
#
# COMPACT_ATOMS: atom_id res chain seq x y z
N MET A 1 3.86 54.77 30.95
CA MET A 1 3.46 53.79 29.91
C MET A 1 4.71 52.99 29.55
N THR A 2 4.88 51.84 30.19
CA THR A 2 6.06 50.96 30.00
C THR A 2 5.68 49.89 29.00
N GLY A 3 6.21 50.05 27.76
CA GLY A 3 6.05 49.08 26.69
C GLY A 3 6.91 47.84 26.95
N ALA A 4 6.23 46.70 27.29
CA ALA A 4 6.90 45.41 27.33
C ALA A 4 7.25 44.94 25.92
N ARG A 5 8.53 44.65 25.66
CA ARG A 5 8.99 44.03 24.41
C ARG A 5 8.51 42.57 24.38
N PRO A 6 7.98 42.10 23.24
CA PRO A 6 7.65 40.67 23.11
C PRO A 6 8.94 39.82 23.26
N GLN A 7 8.90 38.82 24.11
CA GLN A 7 9.99 37.84 24.27
C GLN A 7 10.06 36.96 23.03
N ALA A 8 11.26 36.72 22.51
CA ALA A 8 11.51 35.77 21.43
C ALA A 8 11.09 34.33 21.87
N PRO A 9 10.47 33.56 20.97
CA PRO A 9 10.05 32.19 21.32
C PRO A 9 11.26 31.33 21.70
N THR A 10 11.07 30.48 22.71
CA THR A 10 12.12 29.56 23.17
C THR A 10 12.41 28.50 22.10
N GLN A 11 13.66 27.96 22.04
CA GLN A 11 14.07 26.93 21.09
C GLN A 11 13.11 25.69 21.07
N ARG A 12 12.44 25.38 22.18
CA ARG A 12 11.40 24.34 22.24
C ARG A 12 10.11 24.71 21.54
N GLN A 13 9.76 26.00 21.45
CA GLN A 13 8.61 26.47 20.69
C GLN A 13 8.92 26.48 19.18
N ALA A 14 10.13 26.94 18.81
CA ALA A 14 10.59 26.90 17.42
C ALA A 14 10.70 25.48 16.84
N SER A 15 11.05 24.49 17.68
CA SER A 15 11.07 23.07 17.23
C SER A 15 9.69 22.46 17.07
N ARG A 16 8.64 23.01 17.69
CA ARG A 16 7.25 22.60 17.49
C ARG A 16 6.58 23.27 16.29
N GLU A 17 7.01 24.49 15.94
CA GLU A 17 6.51 25.22 14.79
C GLU A 17 7.07 24.72 13.45
N ASN A 18 8.15 23.91 13.45
CA ASN A 18 8.75 23.33 12.25
C ASN A 18 8.20 21.95 11.85
N LEU A 19 7.29 21.35 12.65
CA LEU A 19 6.46 20.26 12.14
C LEU A 19 5.30 20.88 11.35
N PRO A 20 4.98 20.34 10.14
CA PRO A 20 3.82 20.81 9.39
C PRO A 20 2.61 20.85 10.33
N SER A 21 1.91 21.98 10.39
CA SER A 21 0.71 22.18 11.23
C SER A 21 -0.38 21.11 11.02
N ALA A 22 -0.30 20.42 9.90
CA ALA A 22 -1.08 19.27 9.49
C ALA A 22 -1.07 18.09 10.49
N VAL A 23 0.03 17.84 11.21
CA VAL A 23 0.13 16.73 12.19
C VAL A 23 -0.74 16.98 13.44
N HIS A 24 -1.21 18.21 13.64
CA HIS A 24 -2.02 18.60 14.80
C HIS A 24 -3.51 18.79 14.47
N SER A 25 -3.94 18.46 13.24
CA SER A 25 -5.37 18.48 12.87
C SER A 25 -6.13 17.41 13.66
N PRO A 26 -7.29 17.75 14.26
CA PRO A 26 -8.12 16.78 15.01
C PRO A 26 -8.61 15.59 14.17
N SER A 27 -8.58 15.71 12.85
CA SER A 27 -9.00 14.68 11.89
C SER A 27 -7.91 13.64 11.58
N PHE A 28 -6.63 13.92 11.83
CA PHE A 28 -5.54 12.98 11.60
C PHE A 28 -5.20 12.22 12.89
N LYS A 29 -5.48 10.93 12.89
CA LYS A 29 -4.97 10.02 13.89
C LYS A 29 -3.85 9.19 13.25
N PRO A 30 -2.57 9.31 13.69
CA PRO A 30 -1.45 8.52 13.16
C PRO A 30 -1.71 7.01 13.15
N VAL A 31 -2.61 6.56 14.02
CA VAL A 31 -3.10 5.18 14.09
C VAL A 31 -3.72 4.70 12.76
N SER A 32 -4.26 5.61 11.94
CA SER A 32 -4.85 5.23 10.65
C SER A 32 -3.83 4.65 9.66
N LEU A 33 -2.57 5.07 9.76
CA LEU A 33 -1.47 4.49 8.97
C LEU A 33 -1.13 3.04 9.36
N LEU A 34 -1.56 2.60 10.55
CA LEU A 34 -1.35 1.23 11.01
C LEU A 34 -2.44 0.27 10.51
N ILE A 35 -3.55 0.78 9.95
CA ILE A 35 -4.67 -0.06 9.53
C ILE A 35 -4.24 -1.12 8.50
N PRO A 36 -3.53 -0.78 7.41
CA PRO A 36 -3.03 -1.77 6.46
C PRO A 36 -2.13 -2.82 7.13
N PHE A 37 -1.13 -2.38 7.87
CA PHE A 37 -0.22 -3.25 8.64
C PHE A 37 -0.96 -4.23 9.57
N LEU A 38 -2.05 -3.80 10.20
CA LEU A 38 -2.87 -4.68 11.04
C LEU A 38 -3.54 -5.79 10.21
N GLY A 39 -3.86 -5.52 8.94
CA GLY A 39 -4.32 -6.53 7.99
C GLY A 39 -3.26 -7.61 7.78
N THR A 40 -2.05 -7.22 7.36
CA THR A 40 -0.91 -8.12 7.15
C THR A 40 -0.57 -8.92 8.41
N ALA A 41 -0.49 -8.25 9.57
CA ALA A 41 -0.22 -8.90 10.85
C ALA A 41 -1.34 -9.88 11.25
N GLY A 42 -2.60 -9.51 11.03
CA GLY A 42 -3.77 -10.37 11.27
C GLY A 42 -3.74 -11.63 10.40
N GLY A 43 -3.42 -11.47 9.12
CA GLY A 43 -3.22 -12.59 8.20
C GLY A 43 -2.06 -13.49 8.61
N ALA A 44 -0.92 -12.90 8.94
CA ALA A 44 0.24 -13.66 9.44
C ALA A 44 -0.08 -14.47 10.71
N ALA A 45 -1.00 -13.97 11.55
CA ALA A 45 -1.44 -14.68 12.76
C ALA A 45 -2.23 -15.98 12.48
N CYS A 46 -2.71 -16.20 11.25
CA CYS A 46 -3.35 -17.45 10.86
C CYS A 46 -2.46 -18.67 11.13
N VAL A 47 -1.14 -18.53 11.11
CA VAL A 47 -0.18 -19.60 11.40
C VAL A 47 -0.33 -20.19 12.82
N PHE A 48 -0.93 -19.49 13.76
CA PHE A 48 -1.17 -20.00 15.11
C PHE A 48 -2.35 -20.99 15.18
N PHE A 49 -3.31 -20.83 14.27
CA PHE A 49 -4.59 -21.56 14.28
C PHE A 49 -4.68 -22.62 13.18
N MET A 50 -4.06 -22.36 12.02
CA MET A 50 -4.10 -23.26 10.87
C MET A 50 -2.91 -24.23 10.88
N ARG A 51 -3.09 -25.41 10.25
CA ARG A 51 -2.05 -26.44 10.13
C ARG A 51 -1.83 -26.76 8.65
N GLY A 52 -0.56 -26.82 8.24
CA GLY A 52 -0.16 -27.15 6.88
C GLY A 52 -0.09 -25.96 5.93
N GLN A 53 0.08 -26.27 4.65
CA GLN A 53 0.10 -25.26 3.59
C GLN A 53 -1.32 -24.85 3.20
N LEU A 54 -1.49 -23.65 2.68
CA LEU A 54 -2.73 -23.24 2.04
C LEU A 54 -3.00 -24.11 0.81
N ASN A 55 -4.26 -24.49 0.64
CA ASN A 55 -4.68 -25.16 -0.59
C ASN A 55 -4.54 -24.19 -1.76
N GLU A 56 -4.00 -24.66 -2.89
CA GLU A 56 -3.79 -23.84 -4.09
C GLU A 56 -5.04 -23.08 -4.54
N ARG A 57 -6.23 -23.68 -4.45
CA ARG A 57 -7.50 -23.01 -4.79
C ARG A 57 -7.79 -21.84 -3.84
N VAL A 58 -7.50 -22.02 -2.55
CA VAL A 58 -7.66 -20.96 -1.54
C VAL A 58 -6.65 -19.86 -1.80
N GLN A 59 -5.40 -20.19 -2.09
CA GLN A 59 -4.36 -19.21 -2.43
C GLN A 59 -4.78 -18.36 -3.64
N ARG A 60 -5.15 -18.99 -4.77
CA ARG A 60 -5.64 -18.29 -5.96
C ARG A 60 -6.87 -17.42 -5.68
N ALA A 61 -7.79 -17.91 -4.82
CA ALA A 61 -8.95 -17.13 -4.42
C ALA A 61 -8.55 -15.87 -3.66
N LEU A 62 -7.62 -15.99 -2.71
CA LEU A 62 -7.13 -14.89 -1.90
C LEU A 62 -6.33 -13.88 -2.73
N THR A 63 -5.44 -14.37 -3.60
CA THR A 63 -4.65 -13.53 -4.52
C THR A 63 -5.56 -12.80 -5.52
N GLY A 64 -6.55 -13.50 -6.12
CA GLY A 64 -7.52 -12.85 -7.00
C GLY A 64 -8.32 -11.77 -6.28
N PHE A 65 -8.77 -12.04 -5.06
CA PHE A 65 -9.48 -11.06 -4.23
C PHE A 65 -8.62 -9.81 -3.98
N ALA A 66 -7.36 -9.98 -3.54
CA ALA A 66 -6.43 -8.88 -3.31
C ALA A 66 -6.20 -8.06 -4.59
N ALA A 67 -5.92 -8.73 -5.71
CA ALA A 67 -5.76 -8.05 -7.01
C ALA A 67 -6.98 -7.20 -7.40
N GLY A 68 -8.20 -7.72 -7.18
CA GLY A 68 -9.43 -6.98 -7.46
C GLY A 68 -9.57 -5.72 -6.59
N VAL A 69 -9.29 -5.81 -5.29
CA VAL A 69 -9.30 -4.67 -4.36
C VAL A 69 -8.28 -3.62 -4.80
N MET A 70 -7.04 -4.03 -5.11
CA MET A 70 -5.96 -3.13 -5.54
C MET A 70 -6.30 -2.38 -6.83
N VAL A 71 -6.88 -3.07 -7.84
CA VAL A 71 -7.31 -2.40 -9.08
C VAL A 71 -8.37 -1.35 -8.81
N ALA A 72 -9.39 -1.68 -8.02
CA ALA A 72 -10.44 -0.73 -7.67
C ALA A 72 -9.88 0.47 -6.89
N ALA A 73 -9.04 0.24 -5.87
CA ALA A 73 -8.40 1.31 -5.10
C ALA A 73 -7.54 2.22 -6.00
N SER A 74 -6.77 1.64 -6.93
CA SER A 74 -5.96 2.41 -7.88
C SER A 74 -6.81 3.35 -8.74
N ILE A 75 -8.01 2.93 -9.11
CA ILE A 75 -8.91 3.74 -9.95
C ILE A 75 -9.63 4.79 -9.11
N TRP A 76 -10.41 4.37 -8.10
CA TRP A 76 -11.33 5.28 -7.40
C TRP A 76 -10.64 6.13 -6.35
N SER A 77 -9.73 5.54 -5.55
CA SER A 77 -9.07 6.29 -4.47
C SER A 77 -7.84 7.09 -4.91
N LEU A 78 -7.26 6.81 -6.10
CA LEU A 78 -6.02 7.44 -6.52
C LEU A 78 -6.12 8.14 -7.89
N LEU A 79 -6.46 7.44 -8.98
CA LEU A 79 -6.46 8.03 -10.33
C LEU A 79 -7.61 9.03 -10.53
N MET A 80 -8.81 8.73 -10.07
CA MET A 80 -9.94 9.66 -10.20
C MET A 80 -9.67 10.96 -9.44
N PRO A 81 -9.30 10.96 -8.14
CA PRO A 81 -8.93 12.19 -7.44
C PRO A 81 -7.76 12.95 -8.08
N ALA A 82 -6.79 12.25 -8.68
CA ALA A 82 -5.69 12.90 -9.39
C ALA A 82 -6.17 13.67 -10.63
N MET A 83 -7.09 13.10 -11.39
CA MET A 83 -7.69 13.77 -12.56
C MET A 83 -8.59 14.93 -12.15
N ASP A 84 -9.41 14.75 -11.10
CA ASP A 84 -10.30 15.79 -10.58
C ASP A 84 -9.50 17.01 -10.09
N GLN A 85 -8.38 16.79 -9.39
CA GLN A 85 -7.46 17.87 -8.97
C GLN A 85 -6.80 18.59 -10.15
N SER A 86 -6.76 17.98 -11.32
CA SER A 86 -6.17 18.51 -12.54
C SER A 86 -7.21 19.13 -13.50
N GLU A 87 -8.48 19.19 -13.11
CA GLU A 87 -9.61 19.64 -13.95
C GLU A 87 -9.38 21.04 -14.55
N SER A 88 -8.69 21.95 -13.81
CA SER A 88 -8.30 23.28 -14.27
C SER A 88 -7.45 23.27 -15.55
N MET A 89 -6.77 22.16 -15.88
CA MET A 89 -5.98 21.96 -17.09
C MET A 89 -6.86 21.64 -18.33
N GLY A 90 -8.18 21.51 -18.17
CA GLY A 90 -9.11 21.21 -19.24
C GLY A 90 -8.77 19.88 -19.94
N LYS A 91 -8.57 19.90 -21.27
CA LYS A 91 -8.26 18.68 -22.04
C LYS A 91 -6.92 18.03 -21.66
N MET A 92 -6.06 18.69 -20.92
CA MET A 92 -4.76 18.18 -20.48
C MET A 92 -4.79 17.64 -19.04
N ALA A 93 -5.95 17.55 -18.40
CA ALA A 93 -6.12 17.03 -17.03
C ALA A 93 -5.55 15.62 -16.83
N PHE A 94 -5.51 14.82 -17.90
CA PHE A 94 -4.92 13.47 -17.85
C PHE A 94 -3.38 13.46 -17.74
N VAL A 95 -2.69 14.55 -18.06
CA VAL A 95 -1.20 14.58 -18.13
C VAL A 95 -0.55 14.27 -16.79
N PRO A 96 -0.94 14.89 -15.67
CA PRO A 96 -0.38 14.52 -14.36
C PRO A 96 -0.63 13.04 -14.03
N ALA A 97 -1.84 12.54 -14.35
CA ALA A 97 -2.20 11.15 -14.12
C ALA A 97 -1.31 10.18 -14.91
N VAL A 98 -1.13 10.42 -16.21
CA VAL A 98 -0.27 9.58 -17.08
C VAL A 98 1.19 9.63 -16.63
N VAL A 99 1.73 10.84 -16.38
CA VAL A 99 3.14 10.99 -15.99
C VAL A 99 3.40 10.33 -14.64
N GLY A 100 2.56 10.62 -13.64
CA GLY A 100 2.69 10.00 -12.30
C GLY A 100 2.61 8.49 -12.39
N PHE A 101 1.61 7.95 -13.07
CA PHE A 101 1.41 6.51 -13.25
C PHE A 101 2.65 5.81 -13.83
N TRP A 102 3.19 6.33 -14.94
CA TRP A 102 4.40 5.77 -15.54
C TRP A 102 5.63 5.86 -14.62
N LEU A 103 5.77 6.94 -13.87
CA LEU A 103 6.86 7.05 -12.90
C LEU A 103 6.73 5.99 -11.79
N GLY A 104 5.52 5.69 -11.34
CA GLY A 104 5.24 4.62 -10.37
C GLY A 104 5.60 3.24 -10.93
N VAL A 105 5.13 2.92 -12.14
CA VAL A 105 5.48 1.67 -12.85
C VAL A 105 7.00 1.53 -13.01
N LEU A 106 7.68 2.58 -13.46
CA LEU A 106 9.13 2.54 -13.69
C LEU A 106 9.93 2.42 -12.39
N LEU A 107 9.46 3.02 -11.30
CA LEU A 107 10.10 2.82 -10.00
C LEU A 107 10.01 1.37 -9.56
N LEU A 108 8.82 0.75 -9.64
CA LEU A 108 8.67 -0.65 -9.23
C LEU A 108 9.48 -1.58 -10.12
N LEU A 109 9.44 -1.39 -11.42
CA LEU A 109 10.30 -2.13 -12.36
C LEU A 109 11.78 -1.99 -12.00
N PHE A 110 12.23 -0.80 -11.60
CA PHE A 110 13.60 -0.59 -11.16
C PHE A 110 13.90 -1.33 -9.84
N LEU A 111 13.04 -1.22 -8.83
CA LEU A 111 13.21 -1.90 -7.55
C LEU A 111 13.23 -3.42 -7.74
N ASP A 112 12.33 -3.94 -8.56
CA ASP A 112 12.22 -5.33 -8.94
C ASP A 112 13.53 -5.85 -9.59
N SER A 113 14.09 -5.09 -10.50
CA SER A 113 15.36 -5.44 -11.16
C SER A 113 16.58 -5.37 -10.24
N VAL A 114 16.55 -4.60 -9.15
CA VAL A 114 17.71 -4.36 -8.27
C VAL A 114 17.64 -5.17 -6.98
N ILE A 115 16.44 -5.32 -6.39
CA ILE A 115 16.30 -6.01 -5.11
C ILE A 115 16.22 -7.53 -5.34
N PRO A 116 17.11 -8.33 -4.70
CA PRO A 116 17.04 -9.78 -4.83
C PRO A 116 15.80 -10.32 -4.13
N HIS A 117 14.87 -10.88 -4.90
CA HIS A 117 13.63 -11.43 -4.40
C HIS A 117 13.25 -12.72 -5.14
N LEU A 118 12.23 -13.42 -4.65
CA LEU A 118 11.77 -14.68 -5.20
C LEU A 118 10.25 -14.75 -5.07
N HIS A 119 9.56 -14.88 -6.19
CA HIS A 119 8.14 -15.15 -6.25
C HIS A 119 7.79 -16.55 -5.75
N MET A 120 6.60 -16.74 -5.19
CA MET A 120 6.21 -17.99 -4.55
C MET A 120 6.15 -19.16 -5.53
N ASP A 121 5.75 -18.89 -6.76
CA ASP A 121 5.60 -19.88 -7.84
C ASP A 121 6.86 -20.07 -8.70
N SER A 122 7.96 -19.38 -8.35
CA SER A 122 9.23 -19.44 -9.09
C SER A 122 10.34 -20.08 -8.26
N ASP A 123 11.19 -20.88 -8.94
CA ASP A 123 12.44 -21.37 -8.34
C ASP A 123 13.65 -20.52 -8.77
N LYS A 124 13.43 -19.50 -9.61
CA LYS A 124 14.49 -18.63 -10.11
C LYS A 124 14.39 -17.27 -9.39
N PRO A 125 15.41 -16.90 -8.58
CA PRO A 125 15.49 -15.58 -8.00
C PRO A 125 15.60 -14.49 -9.07
N GLU A 126 14.94 -13.38 -8.83
CA GLU A 126 15.03 -12.16 -9.62
C GLU A 126 15.88 -11.09 -8.93
N GLY A 127 16.15 -9.98 -9.62
CA GLY A 127 17.04 -8.94 -9.13
C GLY A 127 18.52 -9.29 -9.18
N VAL A 128 19.33 -8.55 -8.42
CA VAL A 128 20.79 -8.75 -8.37
C VAL A 128 21.14 -10.06 -7.68
N LYS A 129 22.08 -10.81 -8.25
CA LYS A 129 22.55 -12.08 -7.67
C LYS A 129 22.94 -11.91 -6.20
N SER A 130 22.30 -12.67 -5.33
CA SER A 130 22.43 -12.58 -3.89
C SER A 130 22.70 -13.96 -3.27
N ARG A 131 23.30 -13.96 -2.05
CA ARG A 131 23.45 -15.16 -1.22
C ARG A 131 22.34 -15.31 -0.17
N LEU A 132 21.27 -14.54 -0.32
CA LEU A 132 20.12 -14.61 0.59
C LEU A 132 19.42 -15.97 0.47
N GLY A 133 18.95 -16.49 1.59
CA GLY A 133 18.16 -17.72 1.60
C GLY A 133 16.79 -17.53 0.91
N LYS A 134 16.23 -18.61 0.33
CA LYS A 134 14.93 -18.62 -0.35
C LYS A 134 13.84 -17.90 0.46
N THR A 135 13.72 -18.23 1.76
CA THR A 135 12.77 -17.61 2.68
C THR A 135 12.89 -16.08 2.76
N THR A 136 14.13 -15.56 2.84
CA THR A 136 14.37 -14.11 2.95
C THR A 136 13.97 -13.42 1.65
N MET A 137 14.27 -14.02 0.50
CA MET A 137 13.90 -13.46 -0.81
C MET A 137 12.38 -13.44 -1.02
N MET A 138 11.66 -14.45 -0.54
CA MET A 138 10.18 -14.45 -0.56
C MET A 138 9.58 -13.36 0.32
N VAL A 139 10.12 -13.13 1.53
CA VAL A 139 9.68 -12.03 2.40
C VAL A 139 9.99 -10.68 1.76
N LEU A 140 11.13 -10.55 1.06
CA LEU A 140 11.49 -9.32 0.35
C LEU A 140 10.55 -9.03 -0.82
N ALA A 141 10.12 -10.05 -1.58
CA ALA A 141 9.12 -9.87 -2.64
C ALA A 141 7.89 -9.15 -2.10
N VAL A 142 7.22 -9.73 -1.09
CA VAL A 142 6.02 -9.12 -0.51
C VAL A 142 6.31 -7.78 0.18
N THR A 143 7.48 -7.61 0.78
CA THR A 143 7.89 -6.30 1.33
C THR A 143 7.93 -5.22 0.25
N LEU A 144 8.37 -5.55 -0.97
CA LEU A 144 8.36 -4.63 -2.11
C LEU A 144 6.95 -4.21 -2.51
N HIS A 145 5.98 -5.14 -2.44
CA HIS A 145 4.59 -4.88 -2.78
C HIS A 145 3.91 -3.96 -1.76
N ASN A 146 4.23 -4.11 -0.49
CA ASN A 146 3.67 -3.31 0.59
C ASN A 146 4.18 -1.85 0.59
N ILE A 147 5.29 -1.54 -0.12
CA ILE A 147 5.78 -0.16 -0.28
C ILE A 147 4.76 0.74 -0.99
N PRO A 148 4.27 0.40 -2.21
CA PRO A 148 3.23 1.16 -2.90
C PRO A 148 1.95 1.35 -2.08
N GLU A 149 1.56 0.34 -1.31
CA GLU A 149 0.36 0.40 -0.47
C GLU A 149 0.50 1.43 0.65
N GLY A 150 1.64 1.40 1.35
CA GLY A 150 1.97 2.42 2.34
C GLY A 150 2.00 3.82 1.71
N MET A 151 2.59 3.95 0.52
CA MET A 151 2.63 5.22 -0.21
C MET A 151 1.22 5.70 -0.62
N ALA A 152 0.35 4.80 -1.08
CA ALA A 152 -1.02 5.12 -1.46
C ALA A 152 -1.81 5.69 -0.26
N VAL A 153 -1.75 5.02 0.89
CA VAL A 153 -2.36 5.54 2.12
C VAL A 153 -1.73 6.87 2.52
N GLY A 154 -0.41 6.97 2.47
CA GLY A 154 0.32 8.19 2.82
C GLY A 154 -0.09 9.40 1.98
N VAL A 155 -0.19 9.26 0.65
CA VAL A 155 -0.54 10.37 -0.23
C VAL A 155 -1.99 10.82 -0.06
N VAL A 156 -2.92 9.88 0.17
CA VAL A 156 -4.33 10.22 0.42
C VAL A 156 -4.47 10.95 1.76
N TYR A 157 -3.82 10.47 2.82
CA TYR A 157 -3.81 11.21 4.10
C TYR A 157 -3.10 12.54 4.01
N ALA A 158 -2.05 12.68 3.21
CA ALA A 158 -1.41 13.96 2.96
C ALA A 158 -2.37 14.95 2.28
N GLY A 159 -3.15 14.49 1.30
CA GLY A 159 -4.19 15.28 0.66
C GLY A 159 -5.29 15.72 1.63
N LEU A 160 -5.75 14.81 2.49
CA LEU A 160 -6.71 15.13 3.55
C LEU A 160 -6.18 16.20 4.51
N LEU A 161 -4.90 16.10 4.90
CA LEU A 161 -4.24 17.07 5.76
C LEU A 161 -4.02 18.44 5.10
N ALA A 162 -3.86 18.46 3.78
CA ALA A 162 -3.77 19.66 2.98
C ALA A 162 -5.15 20.29 2.67
N GLU A 163 -6.23 19.78 3.28
CA GLU A 163 -7.62 20.22 3.05
C GLU A 163 -8.01 20.18 1.56
N ASN A 164 -7.48 19.17 0.84
CA ASN A 164 -7.80 19.00 -0.56
C ASN A 164 -9.27 18.61 -0.73
N ALA A 165 -10.03 19.41 -1.49
CA ALA A 165 -11.48 19.26 -1.62
C ALA A 165 -11.93 17.93 -2.27
N THR A 166 -11.04 17.25 -2.99
CA THR A 166 -11.35 15.98 -3.66
C THR A 166 -11.07 14.75 -2.79
N ILE A 167 -10.45 14.92 -1.61
CA ILE A 167 -10.09 13.82 -0.71
C ILE A 167 -10.86 13.95 0.59
N THR A 168 -11.78 13.03 0.83
CA THR A 168 -12.59 13.00 2.06
C THR A 168 -11.95 12.11 3.13
N ALA A 169 -12.32 12.33 4.40
CA ALA A 169 -11.91 11.44 5.48
C ALA A 169 -12.50 10.02 5.33
N GLY A 170 -13.70 9.93 4.75
CA GLY A 170 -14.35 8.67 4.44
C GLY A 170 -13.59 7.89 3.35
N GLY A 171 -13.20 8.54 2.25
CA GLY A 171 -12.40 7.95 1.19
C GLY A 171 -11.02 7.49 1.68
N ALA A 172 -10.34 8.30 2.51
CA ALA A 172 -9.07 7.92 3.13
C ALA A 172 -9.22 6.66 4.02
N LEU A 173 -10.31 6.57 4.77
CA LEU A 173 -10.62 5.40 5.59
C LEU A 173 -10.97 4.18 4.71
N ALA A 174 -11.78 4.38 3.65
CA ALA A 174 -12.14 3.32 2.71
C ALA A 174 -10.91 2.69 2.07
N LEU A 175 -9.97 3.51 1.60
CA LEU A 175 -8.69 3.03 1.08
C LEU A 175 -7.90 2.24 2.13
N SER A 176 -7.73 2.79 3.34
CA SER A 176 -6.97 2.11 4.40
C SER A 176 -7.57 0.78 4.80
N VAL A 177 -8.90 0.70 4.90
CA VAL A 177 -9.63 -0.54 5.22
C VAL A 177 -9.57 -1.52 4.06
N GLY A 178 -9.74 -1.04 2.82
CA GLY A 178 -9.61 -1.86 1.62
C GLY A 178 -8.24 -2.54 1.54
N ILE A 179 -7.16 -1.75 1.73
CA ILE A 179 -5.79 -2.28 1.77
C ILE A 179 -5.63 -3.27 2.94
N ALA A 180 -6.14 -2.98 4.14
CA ALA A 180 -6.07 -3.93 5.25
C ALA A 180 -6.78 -5.27 4.96
N ILE A 181 -7.92 -5.22 4.27
CA ILE A 181 -8.67 -6.42 3.89
C ILE A 181 -7.88 -7.27 2.88
N GLN A 182 -7.21 -6.68 1.90
CA GLN A 182 -6.38 -7.41 0.94
C GLN A 182 -5.07 -7.93 1.56
N ASN A 183 -4.48 -7.19 2.48
CA ASN A 183 -3.23 -7.55 3.16
C ASN A 183 -3.42 -8.72 4.13
N PHE A 184 -4.63 -8.97 4.60
CA PHE A 184 -4.91 -10.15 5.41
C PHE A 184 -4.60 -11.46 4.67
N PRO A 185 -5.08 -11.70 3.44
CA PRO A 185 -4.59 -12.79 2.60
C PRO A 185 -3.07 -12.85 2.47
N GLU A 186 -2.42 -11.75 2.18
CA GLU A 186 -0.97 -11.68 1.94
C GLU A 186 -0.16 -12.11 3.16
N GLY A 187 -0.52 -11.62 4.35
CA GLY A 187 0.12 -12.05 5.59
C GLY A 187 0.01 -13.57 5.83
N ALA A 188 -1.14 -14.18 5.50
CA ALA A 188 -1.35 -15.61 5.60
C ALA A 188 -0.54 -16.38 4.56
N ILE A 189 -0.52 -15.91 3.31
CA ILE A 189 0.23 -16.52 2.19
C ILE A 189 1.73 -16.56 2.49
N ILE A 190 2.28 -15.59 3.23
CA ILE A 190 3.70 -15.61 3.64
C ILE A 190 3.92 -16.51 4.84
N SER A 191 3.18 -16.30 5.93
CA SER A 191 3.48 -16.93 7.22
C SER A 191 3.27 -18.44 7.20
N MET A 192 2.25 -18.92 6.47
CA MET A 192 1.91 -20.36 6.47
C MET A 192 2.95 -21.22 5.74
N PRO A 193 3.42 -20.90 4.53
CA PRO A 193 4.51 -21.64 3.90
C PRO A 193 5.81 -21.59 4.70
N LEU A 194 6.13 -20.44 5.33
CA LEU A 194 7.31 -20.34 6.20
C LEU A 194 7.26 -21.35 7.34
N HIS A 195 6.10 -21.51 7.96
CA HIS A 195 5.91 -22.52 9.01
C HIS A 195 5.97 -23.96 8.44
N ALA A 196 5.33 -24.21 7.32
CA ALA A 196 5.37 -25.50 6.65
C ALA A 196 6.79 -25.94 6.28
N ASN A 197 7.67 -24.98 5.92
CA ASN A 197 9.08 -25.19 5.64
C ASN A 197 9.96 -25.29 6.92
N GLY A 198 9.36 -25.51 8.09
CA GLY A 198 10.06 -25.82 9.34
C GLY A 198 10.36 -24.62 10.24
N LYS A 199 9.91 -23.41 9.89
CA LYS A 199 10.06 -22.25 10.78
C LYS A 199 9.10 -22.37 11.97
N SER A 200 9.51 -21.91 13.15
CA SER A 200 8.60 -21.87 14.30
C SER A 200 7.40 -20.95 14.01
N ARG A 201 6.23 -21.22 14.59
CA ARG A 201 5.02 -20.40 14.40
C ARG A 201 5.27 -18.92 14.70
N LEU A 202 5.95 -18.65 15.82
CA LEU A 202 6.30 -17.26 16.19
C LEU A 202 7.27 -16.63 15.19
N GLY A 203 8.24 -17.40 14.66
CA GLY A 203 9.16 -16.92 13.64
C GLY A 203 8.47 -16.64 12.31
N ALA A 204 7.54 -17.51 11.90
CA ALA A 204 6.76 -17.34 10.68
C ALA A 204 5.80 -16.14 10.80
N PHE A 205 5.11 -16.01 11.94
CA PHE A 205 4.28 -14.83 12.24
C PHE A 205 5.09 -13.53 12.18
N ARG A 206 6.25 -13.51 12.89
CA ARG A 206 7.10 -12.31 12.93
C ARG A 206 7.54 -11.87 11.54
N ASP A 207 7.97 -12.80 10.70
CA ASP A 207 8.48 -12.46 9.37
C ASP A 207 7.33 -12.06 8.43
N GLY A 208 6.15 -12.70 8.52
CA GLY A 208 4.96 -12.29 7.80
C GLY A 208 4.45 -10.92 8.25
N ALA A 209 4.44 -10.63 9.56
CA ALA A 209 4.05 -9.31 10.04
C ALA A 209 5.08 -8.22 9.67
N LEU A 210 6.39 -8.53 9.69
CA LEU A 210 7.43 -7.58 9.34
C LEU A 210 7.41 -7.18 7.87
N SER A 211 6.92 -8.04 6.95
CA SER A 211 6.76 -7.64 5.55
C SER A 211 5.80 -6.46 5.39
N GLY A 212 4.75 -6.36 6.24
CA GLY A 212 3.84 -5.23 6.26
C GLY A 212 4.33 -4.01 7.05
N ALA A 213 5.42 -4.12 7.82
CA ALA A 213 5.92 -3.00 8.63
C ALA A 213 6.42 -1.82 7.79
N VAL A 214 6.69 -2.03 6.51
CA VAL A 214 7.07 -0.96 5.58
C VAL A 214 5.91 -0.05 5.24
N GLU A 215 4.66 -0.51 5.33
CA GLU A 215 3.46 0.27 5.00
C GLU A 215 3.34 1.55 5.84
N PRO A 216 3.32 1.51 7.19
CA PRO A 216 3.28 2.72 8.00
C PRO A 216 4.54 3.59 7.84
N VAL A 217 5.70 2.98 7.58
CA VAL A 217 6.95 3.72 7.35
C VAL A 217 6.86 4.52 6.06
N PHE A 218 6.52 3.89 4.93
CA PHE A 218 6.39 4.58 3.65
C PHE A 218 5.17 5.50 3.62
N GLY A 219 4.08 5.18 4.31
CA GLY A 219 2.98 6.09 4.53
C GLY A 219 3.39 7.38 5.21
N LEU A 220 4.15 7.29 6.30
CA LEU A 220 4.69 8.47 7.00
C LEU A 220 5.67 9.26 6.12
N LEU A 221 6.62 8.58 5.45
CA LEU A 221 7.56 9.23 4.55
C LEU A 221 6.85 9.97 3.42
N THR A 222 5.79 9.38 2.87
CA THR A 222 4.97 10.01 1.82
C THR A 222 4.23 11.24 2.34
N ILE A 223 3.65 11.20 3.55
CA ILE A 223 3.02 12.39 4.17
C ILE A 223 4.04 13.51 4.32
N LEU A 224 5.24 13.21 4.82
CA LEU A 224 6.29 14.21 5.01
C LEU A 224 6.76 14.80 3.67
N ALA A 225 6.93 13.97 2.64
CA ALA A 225 7.30 14.41 1.31
C ALA A 225 6.19 15.24 0.64
N ALA A 226 4.94 14.80 0.75
CA ALA A 226 3.80 15.48 0.16
C ALA A 226 3.54 16.86 0.77
N GLY A 227 3.83 17.04 2.06
CA GLY A 227 3.75 18.35 2.73
C GLY A 227 4.65 19.42 2.09
N LEU A 228 5.73 19.00 1.40
CA LEU A 228 6.62 19.88 0.64
C LEU A 228 6.16 20.07 -0.83
N LEU A 229 5.27 19.22 -1.32
CA LEU A 229 4.93 19.08 -2.74
C LEU A 229 3.41 19.14 -3.00
N VAL A 230 2.68 19.94 -2.24
CA VAL A 230 1.21 20.09 -2.41
C VAL A 230 0.79 20.30 -3.89
N PRO A 231 1.49 21.13 -4.71
CA PRO A 231 1.16 21.29 -6.13
C PRO A 231 1.36 20.03 -6.98
N ALA A 232 2.14 19.06 -6.49
CA ALA A 232 2.44 17.81 -7.17
C ALA A 232 1.50 16.65 -6.75
N MET A 233 0.46 16.92 -5.95
CA MET A 233 -0.45 15.91 -5.43
C MET A 233 -1.06 15.00 -6.52
N PRO A 234 -1.54 15.51 -7.69
CA PRO A 234 -2.04 14.64 -8.76
C PRO A 234 -1.00 13.65 -9.28
N TYR A 235 0.27 14.07 -9.35
CA TYR A 235 1.37 13.18 -9.75
C TYR A 235 1.65 12.12 -8.69
N LEU A 236 1.59 12.47 -7.40
CA LEU A 236 1.86 11.54 -6.29
C LEU A 236 0.75 10.49 -6.15
N LEU A 237 -0.51 10.89 -6.28
CA LEU A 237 -1.65 9.96 -6.31
C LEU A 237 -1.52 8.97 -7.46
N SER A 238 -1.26 9.46 -8.66
CA SER A 238 -1.11 8.62 -9.85
C SER A 238 0.14 7.75 -9.80
N PHE A 239 1.21 8.24 -9.18
CA PHE A 239 2.43 7.47 -8.96
C PHE A 239 2.16 6.25 -8.07
N ALA A 240 1.44 6.41 -6.96
CA ALA A 240 1.04 5.31 -6.10
C ALA A 240 0.15 4.31 -6.86
N ALA A 241 -0.81 4.80 -7.66
CA ALA A 241 -1.66 3.96 -8.51
C ALA A 241 -0.85 3.14 -9.53
N GLY A 242 0.13 3.76 -10.20
CA GLY A 242 1.00 3.09 -11.17
C GLY A 242 1.87 2.01 -10.51
N ALA A 243 2.41 2.29 -9.33
CA ALA A 243 3.18 1.34 -8.55
C ALA A 243 2.32 0.14 -8.12
N MET A 244 1.10 0.37 -7.62
CA MET A 244 0.16 -0.71 -7.29
C MET A 244 -0.24 -1.53 -8.52
N MET A 245 -0.52 -0.89 -9.66
CA MET A 245 -0.87 -1.60 -10.89
C MET A 245 0.28 -2.45 -11.44
N TYR A 246 1.54 -2.04 -11.24
CA TYR A 246 2.69 -2.88 -11.57
C TYR A 246 2.64 -4.21 -10.80
N VAL A 247 2.46 -4.17 -9.49
CA VAL A 247 2.35 -5.36 -8.64
C VAL A 247 1.18 -6.26 -9.07
N VAL A 248 0.03 -5.67 -9.36
CA VAL A 248 -1.16 -6.43 -9.79
C VAL A 248 -0.86 -7.21 -11.08
N VAL A 249 -0.27 -6.56 -12.07
CA VAL A 249 -0.07 -7.16 -13.41
C VAL A 249 1.11 -8.11 -13.43
N GLU A 250 2.18 -7.77 -12.73
CA GLU A 250 3.42 -8.54 -12.72
C GLU A 250 3.30 -9.79 -11.86
N GLU A 251 2.59 -9.71 -10.73
CA GLU A 251 2.59 -10.79 -9.75
C GLU A 251 1.19 -11.37 -9.47
N LEU A 252 0.21 -10.55 -9.04
CA LEU A 252 -1.04 -11.08 -8.54
C LEU A 252 -1.89 -11.74 -9.65
N ILE A 253 -1.92 -11.18 -10.86
CA ILE A 253 -2.66 -11.77 -11.99
C ILE A 253 -2.03 -13.11 -12.44
N PRO A 254 -0.71 -13.24 -12.65
CA PRO A 254 -0.08 -14.52 -12.90
C PRO A 254 -0.35 -15.55 -11.79
N GLU A 255 -0.19 -15.19 -10.51
CA GLU A 255 -0.40 -16.10 -9.39
C GLU A 255 -1.85 -16.60 -9.30
N MET A 256 -2.85 -15.73 -9.40
CA MET A 256 -4.25 -16.14 -9.34
C MET A 256 -4.67 -17.04 -10.52
N SER A 257 -3.91 -17.00 -11.61
CA SER A 257 -4.15 -17.76 -12.85
C SER A 257 -3.27 -19.00 -12.95
N SER A 258 -2.35 -19.24 -12.01
CA SER A 258 -1.39 -20.34 -12.03
C SER A 258 -2.05 -21.71 -11.90
N GLY A 259 -1.35 -22.80 -12.33
CA GLY A 259 -1.77 -24.20 -12.17
C GLY A 259 -2.94 -24.64 -13.05
N GLU A 260 -3.80 -25.56 -12.57
CA GLU A 260 -4.93 -26.06 -13.35
C GLU A 260 -5.99 -24.98 -13.59
N HIS A 261 -6.60 -25.00 -14.78
CA HIS A 261 -7.63 -24.03 -15.14
C HIS A 261 -8.76 -23.98 -14.11
N SER A 262 -9.04 -22.79 -13.58
CA SER A 262 -10.08 -22.55 -12.59
C SER A 262 -10.61 -21.12 -12.68
N ASN A 263 -11.90 -20.93 -12.56
CA ASN A 263 -12.52 -19.60 -12.56
C ASN A 263 -12.47 -18.92 -11.18
N ILE A 264 -11.90 -19.58 -10.14
CA ILE A 264 -11.95 -19.07 -8.78
C ILE A 264 -11.22 -17.74 -8.63
N GLY A 265 -10.04 -17.60 -9.27
CA GLY A 265 -9.28 -16.36 -9.26
C GLY A 265 -10.07 -15.20 -9.87
N VAL A 266 -10.69 -15.41 -11.04
CA VAL A 266 -11.50 -14.38 -11.72
C VAL A 266 -12.74 -13.99 -10.92
N LEU A 267 -13.44 -14.97 -10.32
CA LEU A 267 -14.61 -14.70 -9.50
C LEU A 267 -14.25 -13.88 -8.25
N MET A 268 -13.16 -14.26 -7.60
CA MET A 268 -12.69 -13.57 -6.41
C MET A 268 -12.09 -12.20 -6.73
N PHE A 269 -11.41 -12.04 -7.87
CA PHE A 269 -11.01 -10.72 -8.41
C PHE A 269 -12.24 -9.82 -8.58
N SER A 270 -13.28 -10.31 -9.25
CA SER A 270 -14.51 -9.54 -9.48
C SER A 270 -15.20 -9.18 -8.15
N PHE A 271 -15.17 -10.09 -7.17
CA PHE A 271 -15.71 -9.83 -5.84
C PHE A 271 -14.91 -8.76 -5.09
N GLY A 272 -13.57 -8.87 -5.06
CA GLY A 272 -12.70 -7.87 -4.44
C GLY A 272 -12.85 -6.48 -5.08
N PHE A 273 -12.85 -6.44 -6.42
CA PHE A 273 -13.06 -5.22 -7.18
C PHE A 273 -14.39 -4.54 -6.84
N THR A 274 -15.48 -5.29 -6.85
CA THR A 274 -16.82 -4.73 -6.57
C THR A 274 -16.98 -4.33 -5.11
N LEU A 275 -16.37 -5.07 -4.18
CA LEU A 275 -16.37 -4.73 -2.75
C LEU A 275 -15.66 -3.39 -2.52
N MET A 276 -14.44 -3.23 -3.07
CA MET A 276 -13.66 -2.00 -2.89
C MET A 276 -14.34 -0.81 -3.56
N MET A 277 -14.85 -0.99 -4.79
CA MET A 277 -15.64 0.03 -5.47
C MET A 277 -16.83 0.49 -4.62
N ALA A 278 -17.56 -0.47 -4.00
CA ALA A 278 -18.69 -0.15 -3.14
C ALA A 278 -18.27 0.58 -1.86
N LEU A 279 -17.16 0.19 -1.24
CA LEU A 279 -16.60 0.86 -0.06
C LEU A 279 -16.21 2.30 -0.38
N ASP A 280 -15.52 2.51 -1.51
CA ASP A 280 -15.05 3.83 -1.92
C ASP A 280 -16.23 4.77 -2.20
N VAL A 281 -17.21 4.32 -2.97
CA VAL A 281 -18.41 5.12 -3.31
C VAL A 281 -19.32 5.35 -2.09
N ALA A 282 -19.41 4.39 -1.16
CA ALA A 282 -20.30 4.51 0.00
C ALA A 282 -19.71 5.37 1.13
N LEU A 283 -18.39 5.43 1.25
CA LEU A 283 -17.68 6.16 2.31
C LEU A 283 -17.00 7.44 1.81
N GLY A 284 -16.61 7.47 0.52
CA GLY A 284 -15.98 8.61 -0.15
C GLY A 284 -16.96 9.68 -0.52
#